data_f61d09b6750faf71c4aa8386e1a2627d
#
_entry.id   f61d09b6750faf71c4aa8386e1a2627d
#
_cell.length_a   1.000
_cell.length_b   1.000
_cell.length_c   1.000
_cell.angle_alpha   90.00
_cell.angle_beta   90.00
_cell.angle_gamma   90.00
#
_symmetry.space_group_name_H-M   'P 1'
#
loop_
_entity.id
_entity.type
_entity.pdbx_description
1 polymer ?
#
loop_
_entity_poly.entity_id
_entity_poly.type
_entity_poly.pdbx_seq_one_letter_code
_entity_poly.pdbx_strand_id
1 'polypeptide(L)'
;LEEHVAVGYNDGEVEIFAFPSLEKRCSPEKRCDDEAISCAKYSPSGRVLAIGSHDNAIYLMDASANYRVKKKLHGHSSYVKNIDWSFDSDLLQTSCGAYEIMYWSVAEGKRYRGAQDSVESDTRWQDWSLTLGFPVMGINADGSDGTDVNAVCRSRDEGLVIVADDSGH
;
A
#
# COMPACT_ATOMS: atom_id res chain seq x y z
N LEU A 1 -12.91 1.31 19.55
CA LEU A 1 -13.05 1.67 18.14
C LEU A 1 -13.54 0.44 17.40
N GLU A 2 -14.61 0.59 16.64
CA GLU A 2 -15.09 -0.47 15.76
C GLU A 2 -14.02 -0.67 14.68
N GLU A 3 -13.57 -1.92 14.50
CA GLU A 3 -12.58 -2.25 13.47
C GLU A 3 -13.30 -2.50 12.14
N HIS A 4 -12.67 -2.12 11.05
CA HIS A 4 -13.22 -2.29 9.71
C HIS A 4 -12.30 -3.13 8.84
N VAL A 5 -12.91 -3.92 7.96
CA VAL A 5 -12.23 -4.66 6.89
C VAL A 5 -12.67 -4.05 5.55
N ALA A 6 -11.71 -3.69 4.71
CA ALA A 6 -11.96 -3.23 3.36
C ALA A 6 -11.71 -4.37 2.36
N VAL A 7 -12.62 -4.54 1.42
CA VAL A 7 -12.53 -5.51 0.32
C VAL A 7 -12.60 -4.76 -1.00
N GLY A 8 -11.60 -4.94 -1.84
CA GLY A 8 -11.54 -4.39 -3.20
C GLY A 8 -11.88 -5.46 -4.24
N TYR A 9 -12.55 -5.06 -5.32
CA TYR A 9 -13.02 -5.93 -6.38
C TYR A 9 -12.36 -5.61 -7.72
N ASN A 10 -12.53 -6.53 -8.68
CA ASN A 10 -11.94 -6.40 -10.03
C ASN A 10 -12.61 -5.33 -10.90
N ASP A 11 -13.77 -4.84 -10.51
CA ASP A 11 -14.52 -3.78 -11.18
C ASP A 11 -14.36 -2.42 -10.51
N GLY A 12 -13.37 -2.27 -9.62
CA GLY A 12 -13.08 -1.03 -8.90
C GLY A 12 -14.00 -0.74 -7.73
N GLU A 13 -14.95 -1.64 -7.40
CA GLU A 13 -15.73 -1.49 -6.18
C GLU A 13 -14.89 -1.72 -4.93
N VAL A 14 -15.26 -1.00 -3.86
CA VAL A 14 -14.72 -1.20 -2.52
C VAL A 14 -15.89 -1.39 -1.56
N GLU A 15 -15.83 -2.42 -0.74
CA GLU A 15 -16.81 -2.66 0.32
C GLU A 15 -16.15 -2.63 1.68
N ILE A 16 -16.85 -2.08 2.65
CA ILE A 16 -16.39 -1.97 4.03
C ILE A 16 -17.29 -2.78 4.93
N PHE A 17 -16.67 -3.61 5.74
CA PHE A 17 -17.33 -4.49 6.70
C PHE A 17 -16.89 -4.17 8.12
N ALA A 18 -17.78 -4.34 9.08
CA ALA A 18 -17.44 -4.29 10.49
C ALA A 18 -16.69 -5.56 10.90
N PHE A 19 -15.69 -5.46 11.76
CA PHE A 19 -15.01 -6.61 12.32
C PHE A 19 -15.30 -6.73 13.83
N PRO A 20 -15.57 -7.92 14.37
CA PRO A 20 -15.51 -9.24 13.71
C PRO A 20 -16.83 -9.72 13.10
N SER A 21 -17.92 -8.95 13.13
CA SER A 21 -19.25 -9.40 12.69
C SER A 21 -19.33 -9.66 11.20
N LEU A 22 -18.48 -9.03 10.39
CA LEU A 22 -18.50 -9.03 8.92
C LEU A 22 -19.82 -8.53 8.32
N GLU A 23 -20.55 -7.72 9.07
CA GLU A 23 -21.70 -7.00 8.53
C GLU A 23 -21.25 -5.87 7.63
N LYS A 24 -21.87 -5.76 6.45
CA LYS A 24 -21.55 -4.69 5.50
C LYS A 24 -21.95 -3.34 6.09
N ARG A 25 -20.98 -2.42 6.17
CA ARG A 25 -21.16 -1.06 6.67
C ARG A 25 -21.54 -0.09 5.55
N CYS A 26 -20.75 -0.10 4.50
CA CYS A 26 -21.00 0.74 3.34
C CYS A 26 -20.22 0.25 2.10
N SER A 27 -20.63 0.77 0.95
CA SER A 27 -19.81 0.82 -0.25
C SER A 27 -19.59 2.31 -0.57
N PRO A 28 -18.36 2.79 -0.71
CA PRO A 28 -18.12 4.15 -1.17
C PRO A 28 -18.85 4.44 -2.48
N GLU A 29 -19.48 5.61 -2.59
CA GLU A 29 -20.31 5.97 -3.76
C GLU A 29 -19.51 6.03 -5.07
N LYS A 30 -18.20 6.25 -4.98
CA LYS A 30 -17.34 6.38 -6.16
C LYS A 30 -16.41 5.19 -6.27
N ARG A 31 -16.52 4.47 -7.38
CA ARG A 31 -15.59 3.41 -7.79
C ARG A 31 -14.21 3.98 -8.12
N CYS A 32 -13.20 3.13 -8.03
CA CYS A 32 -11.85 3.43 -8.49
C CYS A 32 -11.75 3.19 -10.00
N ASP A 33 -12.37 4.08 -10.78
CA ASP A 33 -12.37 4.13 -12.26
C ASP A 33 -12.63 2.81 -13.01
N ASP A 34 -13.50 1.94 -12.44
CA ASP A 34 -13.91 0.64 -13.02
C ASP A 34 -12.74 -0.34 -13.32
N GLU A 35 -11.56 -0.09 -12.71
CA GLU A 35 -10.38 -0.93 -12.83
C GLU A 35 -10.10 -1.71 -11.55
N ALA A 36 -9.52 -2.90 -11.69
CA ALA A 36 -9.27 -3.80 -10.57
C ALA A 36 -8.50 -3.16 -9.42
N ILE A 37 -8.94 -3.43 -8.19
CA ILE A 37 -8.21 -3.09 -6.98
C ILE A 37 -7.12 -4.14 -6.73
N SER A 38 -5.88 -3.69 -6.65
CA SER A 38 -4.72 -4.56 -6.44
C SER A 38 -4.32 -4.68 -4.96
N CYS A 39 -4.45 -3.59 -4.21
CA CYS A 39 -4.09 -3.57 -2.80
C CYS A 39 -4.88 -2.51 -2.03
N ALA A 40 -5.03 -2.72 -0.73
CA ALA A 40 -5.71 -1.82 0.18
C ALA A 40 -5.02 -1.83 1.55
N LYS A 41 -4.76 -0.65 2.12
CA LYS A 41 -4.10 -0.51 3.42
C LYS A 41 -4.69 0.66 4.21
N TYR A 42 -5.08 0.39 5.46
CA TYR A 42 -5.39 1.47 6.41
C TYR A 42 -4.12 2.15 6.90
N SER A 43 -4.20 3.46 7.07
CA SER A 43 -3.16 4.19 7.80
C SER A 43 -3.08 3.70 9.25
N PRO A 44 -1.91 3.76 9.92
CA PRO A 44 -1.78 3.42 11.34
C PRO A 44 -2.75 4.17 12.24
N SER A 45 -3.10 5.41 11.88
CA SER A 45 -4.12 6.19 12.60
C SER A 45 -5.57 5.70 12.40
N GLY A 46 -5.82 4.78 11.49
CA GLY A 46 -7.16 4.30 11.10
C GLY A 46 -8.03 5.33 10.37
N ARG A 47 -7.51 6.53 10.07
CA ARG A 47 -8.31 7.63 9.49
C ARG A 47 -8.40 7.62 7.98
N VAL A 48 -7.43 7.02 7.32
CA VAL A 48 -7.34 7.00 5.85
C VAL A 48 -7.17 5.56 5.39
N LEU A 49 -7.95 5.17 4.38
CA LEU A 49 -7.76 3.95 3.62
C LEU A 49 -7.09 4.32 2.29
N ALA A 50 -5.93 3.76 2.00
CA ALA A 50 -5.28 3.87 0.70
C ALA A 50 -5.62 2.64 -0.14
N ILE A 51 -6.04 2.86 -1.38
CA ILE A 51 -6.40 1.85 -2.36
C ILE A 51 -5.47 2.01 -3.57
N GLY A 52 -4.80 0.94 -3.96
CA GLY A 52 -4.06 0.85 -5.22
C GLY A 52 -4.89 0.18 -6.29
N SER A 53 -4.88 0.75 -7.50
CA SER A 53 -5.71 0.30 -8.60
C SER A 53 -4.91 0.02 -9.88
N HIS A 54 -5.49 -0.77 -10.76
CA HIS A 54 -4.97 -1.06 -12.09
C HIS A 54 -5.04 0.14 -13.05
N ASP A 55 -5.73 1.22 -12.67
CA ASP A 55 -5.69 2.50 -13.38
C ASP A 55 -4.41 3.33 -13.10
N ASN A 56 -3.40 2.72 -12.48
CA ASN A 56 -2.09 3.30 -12.13
C ASN A 56 -2.18 4.41 -11.06
N ALA A 57 -3.29 4.52 -10.34
CA ALA A 57 -3.50 5.54 -9.32
C ALA A 57 -3.69 4.94 -7.91
N ILE A 58 -3.47 5.80 -6.92
CA ILE A 58 -3.78 5.51 -5.52
C ILE A 58 -4.93 6.42 -5.08
N TYR A 59 -5.95 5.85 -4.46
CA TYR A 59 -7.09 6.57 -3.90
C TYR A 59 -6.95 6.66 -2.39
N LEU A 60 -7.00 7.86 -1.84
CA LEU A 60 -7.03 8.11 -0.40
C LEU A 60 -8.46 8.39 0.04
N MET A 61 -9.03 7.49 0.82
CA MET A 61 -10.40 7.55 1.30
C MET A 61 -10.44 7.91 2.79
N ASP A 62 -11.35 8.80 3.18
CA ASP A 62 -11.56 9.21 4.56
C ASP A 62 -12.48 8.24 5.29
N ALA A 63 -11.94 7.46 6.21
CA ALA A 63 -12.71 6.51 7.01
C ALA A 63 -13.77 7.19 7.90
N SER A 64 -13.52 8.44 8.34
CA SER A 64 -14.47 9.20 9.16
C SER A 64 -15.62 9.84 8.36
N ALA A 65 -15.45 9.97 7.04
CA ALA A 65 -16.41 10.57 6.12
C ALA A 65 -17.03 9.51 5.17
N ASN A 66 -17.41 8.37 5.73
CA ASN A 66 -18.01 7.25 4.99
C ASN A 66 -17.17 6.82 3.77
N TYR A 67 -15.85 6.80 3.93
CA TYR A 67 -14.89 6.40 2.89
C TYR A 67 -14.95 7.24 1.61
N ARG A 68 -15.35 8.51 1.73
CA ARG A 68 -15.30 9.44 0.60
C ARG A 68 -13.86 9.59 0.12
N VAL A 69 -13.67 9.52 -1.20
CA VAL A 69 -12.36 9.77 -1.83
C VAL A 69 -11.97 11.24 -1.60
N LYS A 70 -10.89 11.46 -0.84
CA LYS A 70 -10.29 12.78 -0.60
C LYS A 70 -9.33 13.17 -1.70
N LYS A 71 -8.51 12.22 -2.15
CA LYS A 71 -7.44 12.48 -3.10
C LYS A 71 -7.24 11.29 -4.00
N LYS A 72 -6.84 11.56 -5.24
CA LYS A 72 -6.34 10.60 -6.21
C LYS A 72 -4.90 10.98 -6.56
N LEU A 73 -3.95 10.07 -6.31
CA LEU A 73 -2.53 10.28 -6.55
C LEU A 73 -2.17 9.63 -7.88
N HIS A 74 -1.61 10.42 -8.79
CA HIS A 74 -1.17 9.98 -10.10
C HIS A 74 0.34 10.10 -10.25
N GLY A 75 0.97 9.13 -10.93
CA GLY A 75 2.39 9.20 -11.20
C GLY A 75 3.01 7.88 -11.64
N HIS A 76 2.48 6.75 -11.19
CA HIS A 76 2.94 5.44 -11.63
C HIS A 76 2.64 5.21 -13.11
N SER A 77 3.56 4.54 -13.80
CA SER A 77 3.42 4.18 -15.23
C SER A 77 2.72 2.83 -15.44
N SER A 78 2.46 2.08 -14.37
CA SER A 78 1.77 0.79 -14.38
C SER A 78 0.90 0.64 -13.12
N TYR A 79 0.10 -0.43 -13.07
CA TYR A 79 -0.78 -0.70 -11.94
C TYR A 79 -0.04 -0.71 -10.58
N VAL A 80 -0.67 -0.16 -9.55
CA VAL A 80 -0.10 -0.12 -8.20
C VAL A 80 -0.09 -1.53 -7.63
N LYS A 81 1.08 -2.03 -7.24
CA LYS A 81 1.26 -3.41 -6.75
C LYS A 81 1.22 -3.49 -5.22
N ASN A 82 1.92 -2.57 -4.56
CA ASN A 82 2.04 -2.55 -3.11
C ASN A 82 1.88 -1.13 -2.56
N ILE A 83 1.38 -1.04 -1.34
CA ILE A 83 1.28 0.19 -0.55
C ILE A 83 1.81 -0.09 0.85
N ASP A 84 2.58 0.83 1.41
CA ASP A 84 2.97 0.82 2.82
C ASP A 84 2.90 2.23 3.40
N TRP A 85 2.52 2.34 4.65
CA TRP A 85 2.38 3.60 5.37
C TRP A 85 3.60 3.88 6.24
N SER A 86 3.98 5.15 6.37
CA SER A 86 4.81 5.56 7.49
C SER A 86 4.03 5.43 8.80
N PHE A 87 4.74 5.12 9.88
CA PHE A 87 4.14 4.86 11.19
C PHE A 87 3.32 6.05 11.73
N ASP A 88 3.70 7.29 11.37
CA ASP A 88 2.99 8.53 11.71
C ASP A 88 1.78 8.82 10.80
N SER A 89 1.57 8.05 9.73
CA SER A 89 0.51 8.23 8.74
C SER A 89 0.69 9.44 7.81
N ASP A 90 1.85 10.05 7.75
CA ASP A 90 2.10 11.26 6.97
C ASP A 90 2.61 10.96 5.56
N LEU A 91 3.27 9.81 5.40
CA LEU A 91 3.82 9.37 4.13
C LEU A 91 3.25 8.02 3.68
N LEU A 92 3.24 7.83 2.37
CA LEU A 92 3.05 6.54 1.72
C LEU A 92 4.27 6.22 0.88
N GLN A 93 4.67 4.95 0.86
CA GLN A 93 5.50 4.38 -0.18
C GLN A 93 4.67 3.37 -0.99
N THR A 94 4.89 3.35 -2.29
CA THR A 94 4.14 2.50 -3.20
C THR A 94 5.05 1.94 -4.29
N SER A 95 4.78 0.72 -4.74
CA SER A 95 5.42 0.15 -5.92
C SER A 95 4.39 -0.19 -6.99
N CYS A 96 4.83 -0.29 -8.23
CA CYS A 96 3.96 -0.64 -9.36
C CYS A 96 4.54 -1.77 -10.21
N GLY A 97 3.74 -2.25 -11.17
CA GLY A 97 4.12 -3.31 -12.09
C GLY A 97 5.28 -2.97 -13.04
N ALA A 98 5.67 -1.70 -13.14
CA ALA A 98 6.85 -1.24 -13.89
C ALA A 98 8.11 -1.11 -13.01
N TYR A 99 8.12 -1.71 -11.82
CA TYR A 99 9.24 -1.68 -10.88
C TYR A 99 9.63 -0.28 -10.38
N GLU A 100 8.68 0.67 -10.37
CA GLU A 100 8.89 2.01 -9.82
C GLU A 100 8.51 2.03 -8.34
N ILE A 101 9.32 2.74 -7.52
CA ILE A 101 8.98 3.09 -6.15
C ILE A 101 8.68 4.58 -6.10
N MET A 102 7.58 4.96 -5.44
CA MET A 102 7.22 6.35 -5.25
C MET A 102 6.82 6.63 -3.81
N TYR A 103 7.19 7.83 -3.34
CA TYR A 103 6.85 8.35 -2.03
C TYR A 103 5.87 9.50 -2.18
N TRP A 104 4.89 9.58 -1.27
CA TRP A 104 3.78 10.53 -1.34
C TRP A 104 3.58 11.23 -0.01
N SER A 105 3.38 12.53 -0.03
CA SER A 105 2.85 13.28 1.11
C SER A 105 1.33 13.13 1.15
N VAL A 106 0.82 12.56 2.21
CA VAL A 106 -0.62 12.35 2.40
C VAL A 106 -1.35 13.69 2.56
N ALA A 107 -0.75 14.60 3.33
CA ALA A 107 -1.30 15.93 3.57
C ALA A 107 -1.40 16.77 2.29
N GLU A 108 -0.37 16.72 1.42
CA GLU A 108 -0.37 17.47 0.17
C GLU A 108 -1.13 16.75 -0.96
N GLY A 109 -1.19 15.40 -0.91
CA GLY A 109 -1.71 14.57 -1.99
C GLY A 109 -0.85 14.61 -3.25
N LYS A 110 0.46 14.69 -3.06
CA LYS A 110 1.44 14.83 -4.13
C LYS A 110 2.65 13.93 -3.88
N ARG A 111 3.38 13.64 -4.97
CA ARG A 111 4.67 12.96 -4.86
C ARG A 111 5.59 13.74 -3.93
N TYR A 112 6.16 13.04 -2.96
CA TYR A 112 7.17 13.59 -2.07
C TYR A 112 8.44 13.91 -2.86
N ARG A 113 8.97 15.13 -2.69
CA ARG A 113 10.12 15.63 -3.43
C ARG A 113 11.38 15.80 -2.57
N GLY A 114 11.37 15.30 -1.34
CA GLY A 114 12.56 15.27 -0.49
C GLY A 114 13.63 14.29 -1.01
N ALA A 115 14.76 14.23 -0.31
CA ALA A 115 15.82 13.26 -0.62
C ALA A 115 15.24 11.84 -0.50
N GLN A 116 15.16 11.12 -1.62
CA GLN A 116 14.55 9.79 -1.65
C GLN A 116 15.29 8.81 -0.76
N ASP A 117 16.63 8.85 -0.77
CA ASP A 117 17.47 7.95 0.04
C ASP A 117 17.20 8.12 1.55
N SER A 118 17.01 9.35 2.03
CA SER A 118 16.68 9.62 3.44
C SER A 118 15.27 9.13 3.79
N VAL A 119 14.30 9.30 2.89
CA VAL A 119 12.92 8.83 3.14
C VAL A 119 12.88 7.31 3.21
N GLU A 120 13.64 6.63 2.35
CA GLU A 120 13.68 5.19 2.32
C GLU A 120 14.32 4.58 3.57
N SER A 121 15.45 5.14 4.04
CA SER A 121 16.21 4.60 5.17
C SER A 121 15.73 5.09 6.54
N ASP A 122 15.30 6.36 6.64
CA ASP A 122 15.05 7.01 7.91
C ASP A 122 13.57 6.96 8.35
N THR A 123 12.66 6.67 7.41
CA THR A 123 11.23 6.55 7.72
C THR A 123 10.92 5.19 8.32
N ARG A 124 10.26 5.18 9.48
CA ARG A 124 9.73 3.95 10.05
C ARG A 124 8.44 3.57 9.32
N TRP A 125 8.54 2.55 8.48
CA TRP A 125 7.41 2.00 7.73
C TRP A 125 6.61 1.00 8.57
N GLN A 126 5.29 0.91 8.32
CA GLN A 126 4.38 0.11 9.12
C GLN A 126 4.58 -1.40 8.92
N ASP A 127 4.53 -1.87 7.68
CA ASP A 127 4.45 -3.30 7.38
C ASP A 127 5.68 -3.84 6.64
N TRP A 128 6.48 -2.96 6.06
CA TRP A 128 7.58 -3.33 5.17
C TRP A 128 7.13 -4.24 4.03
N SER A 129 5.98 -3.92 3.43
CA SER A 129 5.29 -4.78 2.47
C SER A 129 5.67 -4.52 1.00
N LEU A 130 6.59 -3.59 0.72
CA LEU A 130 7.09 -3.39 -0.63
C LEU A 130 8.04 -4.51 -1.03
N THR A 131 7.79 -5.11 -2.21
CA THR A 131 8.63 -6.15 -2.80
C THR A 131 9.85 -5.59 -3.55
N LEU A 132 10.09 -4.29 -3.44
CA LEU A 132 11.21 -3.54 -4.01
C LEU A 132 11.83 -2.63 -2.95
N GLY A 133 13.07 -2.16 -3.19
CA GLY A 133 13.72 -1.19 -2.34
C GLY A 133 14.35 -1.76 -1.08
N PHE A 134 14.54 -0.90 -0.09
CA PHE A 134 15.32 -1.19 1.11
C PHE A 134 14.93 -2.49 1.85
N PRO A 135 13.63 -2.85 2.02
CA PRO A 135 13.25 -4.07 2.74
C PRO A 135 13.81 -5.37 2.14
N VAL A 136 14.08 -5.38 0.84
CA VAL A 136 14.53 -6.57 0.10
C VAL A 136 15.98 -6.45 -0.40
N MET A 137 16.66 -5.34 -0.14
CA MET A 137 18.06 -5.17 -0.53
C MET A 137 18.96 -6.12 0.23
N GLY A 138 19.78 -6.89 -0.50
CA GLY A 138 20.74 -7.82 0.07
C GLY A 138 20.16 -9.14 0.61
N ILE A 139 18.88 -9.42 0.37
CA ILE A 139 18.24 -10.69 0.75
C ILE A 139 18.70 -11.84 -0.18
N ASN A 140 18.92 -11.55 -1.45
CA ASN A 140 19.39 -12.54 -2.39
C ASN A 140 20.85 -12.90 -2.11
N ALA A 141 21.15 -14.20 -2.00
CA ALA A 141 22.50 -14.68 -1.85
C ALA A 141 23.36 -14.36 -3.08
N ASP A 142 24.68 -14.20 -2.89
CA ASP A 142 25.62 -14.04 -4.00
C ASP A 142 25.47 -15.21 -4.99
N GLY A 143 25.19 -14.90 -6.25
CA GLY A 143 24.99 -15.88 -7.30
C GLY A 143 23.56 -16.36 -7.49
N SER A 144 22.57 -15.74 -6.81
CA SER A 144 21.15 -15.96 -7.14
C SER A 144 20.84 -15.45 -8.55
N ASP A 145 19.87 -16.07 -9.19
CA ASP A 145 19.45 -15.73 -10.56
C ASP A 145 18.60 -14.45 -10.66
N GLY A 146 18.40 -13.74 -9.53
CA GLY A 146 17.61 -12.51 -9.49
C GLY A 146 16.11 -12.74 -9.61
N THR A 147 15.62 -13.90 -9.12
CA THR A 147 14.18 -14.20 -9.07
C THR A 147 13.39 -13.08 -8.43
N ASP A 148 12.18 -12.84 -8.94
CA ASP A 148 11.30 -11.77 -8.47
C ASP A 148 10.81 -12.04 -7.04
N VAL A 149 10.94 -11.05 -6.17
CA VAL A 149 10.31 -11.07 -4.85
C VAL A 149 8.81 -10.82 -5.01
N ASN A 150 7.99 -11.75 -4.56
CA ASN A 150 6.53 -11.71 -4.70
C ASN A 150 5.82 -11.17 -3.47
N ALA A 151 6.36 -11.43 -2.28
CA ALA A 151 5.79 -10.97 -1.02
C ALA A 151 6.87 -10.67 0.01
N VAL A 152 6.62 -9.69 0.84
CA VAL A 152 7.46 -9.31 1.98
C VAL A 152 6.56 -9.01 3.18
N CYS A 153 6.97 -9.46 4.34
CA CYS A 153 6.28 -9.18 5.59
C CYS A 153 7.28 -9.08 6.74
N ARG A 154 7.06 -8.13 7.65
CA ARG A 154 7.86 -7.99 8.87
C ARG A 154 7.13 -8.62 10.06
N SER A 155 7.90 -9.27 10.94
CA SER A 155 7.35 -9.79 12.20
C SER A 155 6.88 -8.66 13.13
N ARG A 156 5.92 -8.96 14.03
CA ARG A 156 5.39 -7.97 14.97
C ARG A 156 6.42 -7.41 15.94
N ASP A 157 7.43 -8.19 16.29
CA ASP A 157 8.55 -7.78 17.16
C ASP A 157 9.65 -7.04 16.39
N GLU A 158 9.42 -6.78 15.11
CA GLU A 158 10.33 -6.07 14.19
C GLU A 158 11.70 -6.74 14.01
N GLY A 159 11.90 -7.96 14.51
CA GLY A 159 13.17 -8.67 14.49
C GLY A 159 13.44 -9.46 13.21
N LEU A 160 12.41 -9.75 12.41
CA LEU A 160 12.51 -10.59 11.22
C LEU A 160 11.80 -9.96 10.03
N VAL A 161 12.37 -10.14 8.84
CA VAL A 161 11.71 -9.91 7.55
C VAL A 161 11.61 -11.24 6.84
N ILE A 162 10.42 -11.59 6.38
CA ILE A 162 10.12 -12.81 5.63
C ILE A 162 9.86 -12.40 4.18
N VAL A 163 10.51 -13.08 3.26
CA VAL A 163 10.40 -12.85 1.82
C VAL A 163 9.99 -14.15 1.15
N ALA A 164 9.13 -14.05 0.15
CA ALA A 164 8.80 -15.15 -0.75
C ALA A 164 9.14 -14.75 -2.18
N ASP A 165 9.80 -15.61 -2.91
CA ASP A 165 10.27 -15.42 -4.28
C ASP A 165 9.72 -16.46 -5.26
N ASP A 166 10.09 -16.35 -6.54
CA ASP A 166 9.68 -17.28 -7.58
C ASP A 166 10.36 -18.66 -7.47
N SER A 167 11.48 -18.76 -6.76
CA SER A 167 12.21 -20.02 -6.57
C SER A 167 11.58 -20.94 -5.52
N GLY A 168 10.62 -20.41 -4.74
CA GLY A 168 9.91 -21.16 -3.70
C GLY A 168 10.70 -21.32 -2.40
N HIS A 169 11.64 -20.40 -2.13
CA HIS A 169 12.38 -20.30 -0.87
C HIS A 169 11.72 -19.38 0.13
#